data_92e0b051e08ea250c7dee698588a94d5
#
_entry.id   92e0b051e08ea250c7dee698588a94d5
#
_cell.length_a   1.000
_cell.length_b   1.000
_cell.length_c   1.000
_cell.angle_alpha   90.00
_cell.angle_beta   90.00
_cell.angle_gamma   90.00
#
_symmetry.space_group_name_H-M   'P 1'
#
loop_
_entity.id
_entity.type
_entity.pdbx_description
1 polymer ?
#
loop_
_entity_poly.entity_id
_entity_poly.type
_entity_poly.pdbx_seq_one_letter_code
_entity_poly.pdbx_strand_id
1 'polypeptide(L)'
;MALDFERELGLELWGDEAPRADGVHLHFLPKKGNVLVTLLGRLTDYFLAIDLRMQSAMWMRMLDERGGQIEIENVRLERLDEIATRSDLTLVAAGRAEIQKLFPRDEARATCAEPQRFLAMVNVKNVPMELPYAPWFLPVKFNFFAPYGEAFWVPWYSKGGQASWGCLVEAKRDGPFDRFRDCKSGADVLRRTQELIREYMPWDYELFQGAEVCDENAWLVGQLTPEVRDVVGTLPSGRHVMAIGDTAHSLDPIGGQGANNGNKMVRVVVDSIVEREDRPFDPTWMRATFDRFWDRHRWIETFNNTLLEPLTPAGRQILISQYGSDARPGNDSPQQKIANMFIDNFNDPKLMTAAFHDKGLAQQLIRDAFGSTRMPFISGALKIARGQLRQRLGRPAGHPGT
;
A
#
# COMPACT_ATOMS: atom_id res chain seq x y z
N MET A 1 -8.96 -6.13 7.87
CA MET A 1 -9.49 -7.08 6.85
C MET A 1 -8.47 -8.18 6.51
N ALA A 2 -7.26 -7.92 5.99
CA ALA A 2 -6.29 -9.00 5.78
C ALA A 2 -5.81 -9.62 7.10
N LEU A 3 -5.49 -8.80 8.10
CA LEU A 3 -5.18 -9.26 9.46
C LEU A 3 -6.30 -10.08 10.10
N ASP A 4 -7.57 -9.81 9.80
CA ASP A 4 -8.67 -10.60 10.33
C ASP A 4 -8.62 -12.04 9.80
N PHE A 5 -8.26 -12.23 8.53
CA PHE A 5 -8.07 -13.57 7.96
C PHE A 5 -6.86 -14.28 8.58
N GLU A 6 -5.79 -13.56 8.85
CA GLU A 6 -4.62 -14.10 9.52
C GLU A 6 -4.96 -14.53 10.95
N ARG A 7 -5.72 -13.71 11.70
CA ARG A 7 -6.23 -14.01 13.06
C ARG A 7 -7.13 -15.23 13.07
N GLU A 8 -8.11 -15.31 12.16
CA GLU A 8 -8.99 -16.47 12.04
C GLU A 8 -8.24 -17.80 11.84
N LEU A 9 -7.12 -17.75 11.13
CA LEU A 9 -6.29 -18.92 10.83
C LEU A 9 -5.15 -19.15 11.83
N GLY A 10 -4.97 -18.26 12.82
CA GLY A 10 -3.86 -18.27 13.76
C GLY A 10 -2.51 -17.96 13.09
N LEU A 11 -2.50 -17.13 12.06
CA LEU A 11 -1.33 -16.75 11.26
C LEU A 11 -0.79 -15.35 11.59
N GLU A 12 -1.51 -14.54 12.37
CA GLU A 12 -0.99 -13.29 12.92
C GLU A 12 -0.11 -13.61 14.14
N LEU A 13 1.21 -13.67 13.93
CA LEU A 13 2.15 -14.18 14.94
C LEU A 13 2.92 -13.06 15.67
N TRP A 14 2.90 -11.84 15.15
CA TRP A 14 3.76 -10.74 15.62
C TRP A 14 2.98 -9.53 16.14
N GLY A 15 1.70 -9.70 16.43
CA GLY A 15 0.83 -8.60 16.85
C GLY A 15 1.28 -7.87 18.13
N ASP A 16 1.98 -8.54 19.03
CA ASP A 16 2.48 -7.95 20.26
C ASP A 16 3.93 -7.43 20.17
N GLU A 17 4.70 -7.90 19.19
CA GLU A 17 6.12 -7.59 19.05
C GLU A 17 6.38 -6.51 17.98
N ALA A 18 5.59 -6.54 16.90
CA ALA A 18 5.74 -5.63 15.79
C ALA A 18 5.16 -4.23 16.10
N PRO A 19 5.73 -3.17 15.52
CA PRO A 19 5.18 -1.83 15.68
C PRO A 19 3.78 -1.76 15.03
N ARG A 20 2.76 -1.52 15.87
CA ARG A 20 1.37 -1.33 15.43
C ARG A 20 1.19 0.09 14.92
N ALA A 21 0.96 0.24 13.62
CA ALA A 21 0.68 1.56 13.07
C ALA A 21 -0.79 1.93 13.25
N ASP A 22 -1.01 3.12 13.83
CA ASP A 22 -2.34 3.64 14.19
C ASP A 22 -3.11 4.24 13.02
N GLY A 23 -2.40 4.57 11.94
CA GLY A 23 -3.00 5.28 10.82
C GLY A 23 -1.98 5.90 9.88
N VAL A 24 -2.33 7.00 9.26
CA VAL A 24 -1.49 7.65 8.25
C VAL A 24 -1.39 9.16 8.47
N HIS A 25 -0.18 9.69 8.28
CA HIS A 25 0.13 11.11 8.28
C HIS A 25 0.52 11.52 6.86
N LEU A 26 -0.35 12.26 6.18
CA LEU A 26 -0.16 12.70 4.81
C LEU A 26 0.27 14.16 4.74
N HIS A 27 1.26 14.44 3.90
CA HIS A 27 1.60 15.78 3.44
C HIS A 27 1.38 15.90 1.94
N PHE A 28 0.65 16.92 1.51
CA PHE A 28 0.52 17.26 0.10
C PHE A 28 1.38 18.50 -0.21
N LEU A 29 2.36 18.32 -1.09
CA LEU A 29 3.35 19.34 -1.44
C LEU A 29 3.27 19.64 -2.94
N PRO A 30 2.80 20.83 -3.35
CA PRO A 30 2.80 21.23 -4.75
C PRO A 30 4.21 21.50 -5.26
N LYS A 31 5.17 21.74 -4.37
CA LYS A 31 6.60 21.98 -4.66
C LYS A 31 7.44 21.84 -3.40
N LYS A 32 8.77 21.79 -3.59
CA LYS A 32 9.76 21.80 -2.52
C LYS A 32 9.49 22.90 -1.50
N GLY A 33 9.51 22.53 -0.22
CA GLY A 33 9.38 23.47 0.90
C GLY A 33 7.99 24.09 1.10
N ASN A 34 6.97 23.62 0.38
CA ASN A 34 5.61 24.16 0.50
C ASN A 34 4.61 23.04 0.84
N VAL A 35 4.32 22.84 2.10
CA VAL A 35 3.25 21.95 2.55
C VAL A 35 1.91 22.67 2.37
N LEU A 36 1.09 22.19 1.43
CA LEU A 36 -0.23 22.75 1.15
C LEU A 36 -1.27 22.27 2.14
N VAL A 37 -1.35 20.96 2.33
CA VAL A 37 -2.34 20.31 3.21
C VAL A 37 -1.66 19.20 3.98
N THR A 38 -2.01 19.08 5.25
CA THR A 38 -1.68 17.95 6.12
C THR A 38 -2.95 17.24 6.54
N LEU A 39 -2.89 15.92 6.60
CA LEU A 39 -3.95 15.06 7.11
C LEU A 39 -3.36 14.03 8.07
N LEU A 40 -3.88 13.96 9.30
CA LEU A 40 -3.61 12.89 10.24
C LEU A 40 -4.91 12.14 10.50
N GLY A 41 -4.96 10.89 10.07
CA GLY A 41 -6.14 10.04 10.24
C GLY A 41 -5.79 8.70 10.85
N ARG A 42 -6.65 8.22 11.76
CA ARG A 42 -6.55 6.90 12.35
C ARG A 42 -7.26 5.88 11.50
N LEU A 43 -6.69 4.68 11.46
CA LEU A 43 -7.40 3.47 11.01
C LEU A 43 -8.39 3.03 12.10
N THR A 44 -9.43 2.34 11.67
CA THR A 44 -10.39 1.67 12.59
C THR A 44 -9.71 0.55 13.37
N ASP A 45 -8.76 -0.16 12.75
CA ASP A 45 -7.87 -1.13 13.38
C ASP A 45 -6.42 -0.79 13.00
N TYR A 46 -5.44 -1.26 13.76
CA TYR A 46 -4.03 -1.06 13.44
C TYR A 46 -3.61 -1.87 12.21
N PHE A 47 -2.49 -1.50 11.61
CA PHE A 47 -1.86 -2.33 10.61
C PHE A 47 -0.45 -2.76 11.05
N LEU A 48 0.01 -3.89 10.48
CA LEU A 48 1.35 -4.43 10.66
C LEU A 48 2.05 -4.53 9.30
N ALA A 49 3.33 -4.20 9.27
CA ALA A 49 4.19 -4.51 8.15
C ALA A 49 5.31 -5.44 8.62
N ILE A 50 5.19 -6.70 8.30
CA ILE A 50 6.12 -7.76 8.70
C ILE A 50 7.03 -8.10 7.52
N ASP A 51 8.32 -8.31 7.79
CA ASP A 51 9.24 -8.75 6.76
C ASP A 51 8.77 -10.07 6.15
N LEU A 52 8.47 -10.04 4.87
CA LEU A 52 7.89 -11.18 4.16
C LEU A 52 8.78 -12.44 4.23
N ARG A 53 10.09 -12.27 4.32
CA ARG A 53 11.04 -13.40 4.45
C ARG A 53 10.84 -14.15 5.75
N MET A 54 10.50 -13.46 6.83
CA MET A 54 10.21 -14.05 8.14
C MET A 54 8.79 -14.64 8.16
N GLN A 55 7.81 -13.88 7.68
CA GLN A 55 6.41 -14.28 7.65
C GLN A 55 6.21 -15.55 6.80
N SER A 56 6.75 -15.57 5.58
CA SER A 56 6.63 -16.73 4.69
C SER A 56 7.32 -17.97 5.26
N ALA A 57 8.51 -17.83 5.85
CA ALA A 57 9.22 -18.96 6.44
C ALA A 57 8.42 -19.58 7.61
N MET A 58 7.79 -18.74 8.44
CA MET A 58 6.98 -19.23 9.55
C MET A 58 5.68 -19.89 9.07
N TRP A 59 4.99 -19.28 8.09
CA TRP A 59 3.77 -19.87 7.54
C TRP A 59 4.04 -21.20 6.82
N MET A 60 5.17 -21.33 6.11
CA MET A 60 5.59 -22.61 5.54
C MET A 60 5.80 -23.67 6.63
N ARG A 61 6.47 -23.32 7.74
CA ARG A 61 6.62 -24.25 8.89
C ARG A 61 5.27 -24.69 9.42
N MET A 62 4.35 -23.75 9.63
CA MET A 62 3.00 -24.08 10.13
C MET A 62 2.21 -24.93 9.14
N LEU A 63 2.42 -24.76 7.85
CA LEU A 63 1.82 -25.62 6.82
C LEU A 63 2.35 -27.05 6.92
N ASP A 64 3.66 -27.22 7.06
CA ASP A 64 4.31 -28.52 7.27
C ASP A 64 3.81 -29.21 8.54
N GLU A 65 3.77 -28.50 9.67
CA GLU A 65 3.23 -28.97 10.96
C GLU A 65 1.75 -29.40 10.87
N ARG A 66 0.97 -28.81 9.95
CA ARG A 66 -0.42 -29.17 9.67
C ARG A 66 -0.56 -30.29 8.63
N GLY A 67 0.53 -30.92 8.20
CA GLY A 67 0.55 -32.02 7.24
C GLY A 67 0.60 -31.62 5.77
N GLY A 68 0.81 -30.34 5.46
CA GLY A 68 1.09 -29.86 4.11
C GLY A 68 2.48 -30.32 3.67
N GLN A 69 2.66 -30.56 2.38
CA GLN A 69 3.95 -30.92 1.80
C GLN A 69 4.59 -29.70 1.15
N ILE A 70 5.88 -29.47 1.43
CA ILE A 70 6.66 -28.37 0.86
C ILE A 70 7.83 -28.94 0.07
N GLU A 71 7.86 -28.62 -1.22
CA GLU A 71 8.98 -28.92 -2.12
C GLU A 71 9.64 -27.60 -2.54
N ILE A 72 10.96 -27.48 -2.36
CA ILE A 72 11.73 -26.28 -2.75
C ILE A 72 12.52 -26.62 -4.00
N GLU A 73 12.02 -26.17 -5.14
CA GLU A 73 12.63 -26.42 -6.44
C GLU A 73 12.43 -25.23 -7.41
N ASN A 74 13.20 -25.24 -8.49
CA ASN A 74 13.00 -24.27 -9.59
C ASN A 74 11.92 -24.80 -10.54
N VAL A 75 10.67 -24.40 -10.31
CA VAL A 75 9.53 -24.82 -11.14
C VAL A 75 9.56 -24.08 -12.47
N ARG A 76 9.84 -24.81 -13.55
CA ARG A 76 9.69 -24.36 -14.94
C ARG A 76 8.39 -24.90 -15.54
N LEU A 77 8.12 -24.55 -16.79
CA LEU A 77 6.86 -24.91 -17.47
C LEU A 77 6.62 -26.40 -17.49
N GLU A 78 7.65 -27.20 -17.82
CA GLU A 78 7.55 -28.66 -17.89
C GLU A 78 7.23 -29.27 -16.51
N ARG A 79 7.89 -28.74 -15.46
CA ARG A 79 7.62 -29.21 -14.09
C ARG A 79 6.24 -28.80 -13.58
N LEU A 80 5.79 -27.61 -13.95
CA LEU A 80 4.43 -27.17 -13.65
C LEU A 80 3.39 -28.06 -14.32
N ASP A 81 3.65 -28.48 -15.56
CA ASP A 81 2.77 -29.39 -16.29
C ASP A 81 2.68 -30.78 -15.62
N GLU A 82 3.82 -31.33 -15.19
CA GLU A 82 3.83 -32.56 -14.39
C GLU A 82 3.03 -32.45 -13.09
N ILE A 83 3.17 -31.32 -12.37
CA ILE A 83 2.42 -31.06 -11.13
C ILE A 83 0.92 -31.01 -11.45
N ALA A 84 0.51 -30.27 -12.47
CA ALA A 84 -0.88 -30.11 -12.85
C ALA A 84 -1.55 -31.43 -13.30
N THR A 85 -0.77 -32.40 -13.85
CA THR A 85 -1.32 -33.72 -14.21
C THR A 85 -1.67 -34.58 -12.99
N ARG A 86 -1.11 -34.29 -11.82
CA ARG A 86 -1.31 -35.04 -10.56
C ARG A 86 -2.19 -34.33 -9.56
N SER A 87 -2.67 -33.13 -9.89
CA SER A 87 -3.45 -32.28 -9.01
C SER A 87 -4.86 -32.03 -9.56
N ASP A 88 -5.86 -31.96 -8.70
CA ASP A 88 -7.22 -31.58 -9.08
C ASP A 88 -7.28 -30.07 -9.42
N LEU A 89 -6.54 -29.26 -8.66
CA LEU A 89 -6.38 -27.82 -8.87
C LEU A 89 -4.92 -27.41 -8.63
N THR A 90 -4.37 -26.64 -9.54
CA THR A 90 -3.04 -26.03 -9.38
C THR A 90 -3.17 -24.52 -9.38
N LEU A 91 -2.74 -23.89 -8.27
CA LEU A 91 -2.71 -22.43 -8.11
C LEU A 91 -1.30 -21.91 -8.35
N VAL A 92 -1.16 -20.83 -9.13
CA VAL A 92 0.12 -20.22 -9.49
C VAL A 92 0.22 -18.83 -8.88
N ALA A 93 1.13 -18.69 -7.90
CA ALA A 93 1.45 -17.43 -7.22
C ALA A 93 2.91 -17.03 -7.49
N ALA A 94 3.32 -17.04 -8.77
CA ALA A 94 4.71 -16.85 -9.19
C ALA A 94 5.16 -15.39 -9.28
N GLY A 95 4.28 -14.45 -8.95
CA GLY A 95 4.56 -13.03 -9.09
C GLY A 95 4.93 -12.67 -10.53
N ARG A 96 6.14 -12.13 -10.74
CA ARG A 96 6.64 -11.69 -12.06
C ARG A 96 7.61 -12.66 -12.73
N ALA A 97 7.60 -13.93 -12.35
CA ALA A 97 8.42 -14.95 -12.98
C ALA A 97 7.96 -15.27 -14.42
N GLU A 98 8.79 -15.98 -15.18
CA GLU A 98 8.50 -16.31 -16.58
C GLU A 98 7.19 -17.08 -16.78
N ILE A 99 6.80 -17.90 -15.81
CA ILE A 99 5.52 -18.62 -15.75
C ILE A 99 4.31 -17.68 -15.87
N GLN A 100 4.44 -16.42 -15.46
CA GLN A 100 3.39 -15.40 -15.63
C GLN A 100 2.94 -15.25 -17.10
N LYS A 101 3.78 -15.53 -18.07
CA LYS A 101 3.46 -15.48 -19.50
C LYS A 101 2.38 -16.46 -19.95
N LEU A 102 2.06 -17.48 -19.12
CA LEU A 102 0.92 -18.37 -19.35
C LEU A 102 -0.43 -17.65 -19.23
N PHE A 103 -0.46 -16.51 -18.56
CA PHE A 103 -1.65 -15.76 -18.21
C PHE A 103 -1.68 -14.47 -19.03
N PRO A 104 -2.47 -14.40 -20.11
CA PRO A 104 -2.53 -13.21 -20.96
C PRO A 104 -3.11 -12.02 -20.20
N ARG A 105 -2.69 -10.83 -20.58
CA ARG A 105 -3.22 -9.58 -20.03
C ARG A 105 -4.72 -9.47 -20.30
N ASP A 106 -5.48 -9.07 -19.30
CA ASP A 106 -6.90 -8.71 -19.42
C ASP A 106 -7.01 -7.22 -19.77
N GLU A 107 -7.10 -6.94 -21.07
CA GLU A 107 -7.15 -5.55 -21.59
C GLU A 107 -8.42 -4.79 -21.14
N ALA A 108 -9.47 -5.48 -20.73
CA ALA A 108 -10.70 -4.84 -20.27
C ALA A 108 -10.58 -4.33 -18.83
N ARG A 109 -9.71 -4.93 -18.02
CA ARG A 109 -9.53 -4.60 -16.59
C ARG A 109 -8.20 -3.88 -16.32
N ALA A 110 -7.16 -4.13 -17.10
CA ALA A 110 -5.87 -3.50 -16.90
C ALA A 110 -5.88 -2.02 -17.30
N THR A 111 -5.52 -1.14 -16.37
CA THR A 111 -5.60 0.33 -16.56
C THR A 111 -4.28 0.95 -16.99
N CYS A 112 -3.14 0.29 -16.76
CA CYS A 112 -1.81 0.81 -17.03
C CYS A 112 -1.10 0.03 -18.14
N ALA A 113 -0.51 0.73 -19.12
CA ALA A 113 0.30 0.11 -20.19
C ALA A 113 1.81 0.11 -19.87
N GLU A 114 2.25 0.99 -18.96
CA GLU A 114 3.65 1.20 -18.61
C GLU A 114 3.80 1.42 -17.10
N PRO A 115 5.02 1.25 -16.55
CA PRO A 115 5.32 1.63 -15.18
C PRO A 115 5.08 3.11 -14.95
N GLN A 116 4.33 3.45 -13.92
CA GLN A 116 4.00 4.84 -13.57
C GLN A 116 5.12 5.52 -12.77
N ARG A 117 5.92 4.73 -12.05
CA ARG A 117 6.97 5.19 -11.14
C ARG A 117 8.22 4.31 -11.26
N PHE A 118 9.37 4.90 -10.92
CA PHE A 118 10.56 4.15 -10.53
C PHE A 118 10.57 4.02 -9.01
N LEU A 119 10.75 2.81 -8.53
CA LEU A 119 10.59 2.44 -7.13
C LEU A 119 11.94 2.23 -6.48
N ALA A 120 12.11 2.74 -5.28
CA ALA A 120 13.22 2.42 -4.40
C ALA A 120 12.70 2.16 -2.99
N MET A 121 13.21 1.11 -2.35
CA MET A 121 12.87 0.75 -0.99
C MET A 121 14.13 0.35 -0.23
N VAL A 122 14.24 0.77 1.03
CA VAL A 122 15.23 0.28 1.98
C VAL A 122 14.62 0.19 3.38
N ASN A 123 14.83 -0.93 4.05
CA ASN A 123 14.44 -1.09 5.46
C ASN A 123 15.60 -0.67 6.34
N VAL A 124 15.32 0.21 7.31
CA VAL A 124 16.32 0.84 8.16
C VAL A 124 16.00 0.66 9.64
N LYS A 125 17.05 0.46 10.42
CA LYS A 125 17.05 0.39 11.89
C LYS A 125 17.70 1.64 12.49
N ASN A 126 17.74 1.72 13.82
CA ASN A 126 18.30 2.84 14.58
C ASN A 126 17.54 4.17 14.33
N VAL A 127 16.26 4.07 14.02
CA VAL A 127 15.35 5.20 13.86
C VAL A 127 14.26 5.10 14.92
N PRO A 128 14.02 6.14 15.74
CA PRO A 128 12.98 6.12 16.76
C PRO A 128 11.60 5.80 16.18
N MET A 129 10.81 4.98 16.89
CA MET A 129 9.41 4.74 16.53
C MET A 129 8.50 5.85 17.03
N GLU A 130 8.84 6.49 18.17
CA GLU A 130 8.10 7.62 18.69
C GLU A 130 8.44 8.89 17.91
N LEU A 131 7.39 9.58 17.44
CA LEU A 131 7.53 10.83 16.71
C LEU A 131 7.44 12.01 17.69
N PRO A 132 8.46 12.89 17.78
CA PRO A 132 8.51 13.98 18.78
C PRO A 132 7.31 14.92 18.73
N TYR A 133 6.69 15.09 17.56
CA TYR A 133 5.57 15.98 17.33
C TYR A 133 4.20 15.32 17.48
N ALA A 134 4.15 13.99 17.54
CA ALA A 134 2.93 13.19 17.68
C ALA A 134 3.20 11.91 18.49
N PRO A 135 3.60 12.00 19.78
CA PRO A 135 3.97 10.82 20.57
C PRO A 135 2.79 9.87 20.86
N TRP A 136 1.56 10.33 20.61
CA TRP A 136 0.33 9.54 20.75
C TRP A 136 -0.08 8.77 19.49
N PHE A 137 0.74 8.79 18.42
CA PHE A 137 0.34 8.33 17.10
C PHE A 137 1.53 7.78 16.32
N LEU A 138 1.51 6.50 15.99
CA LEU A 138 2.51 5.88 15.11
C LEU A 138 1.91 5.71 13.70
N PRO A 139 2.16 6.63 12.78
CA PRO A 139 1.61 6.55 11.42
C PRO A 139 2.55 5.90 10.41
N VAL A 140 1.99 5.47 9.27
CA VAL A 140 2.71 5.61 8.01
C VAL A 140 2.81 7.09 7.66
N LYS A 141 4.01 7.56 7.33
CA LYS A 141 4.24 8.93 6.91
C LYS A 141 4.29 8.99 5.40
N PHE A 142 3.37 9.72 4.78
CA PHE A 142 3.32 9.95 3.35
C PHE A 142 3.64 11.39 2.99
N ASN A 143 4.50 11.57 1.98
CA ASN A 143 4.82 12.86 1.40
C ASN A 143 4.53 12.82 -0.11
N PHE A 144 3.45 13.47 -0.52
CA PHE A 144 3.04 13.57 -1.92
C PHE A 144 3.59 14.85 -2.55
N PHE A 145 4.56 14.71 -3.44
CA PHE A 145 5.09 15.81 -4.24
C PHE A 145 4.52 15.71 -5.66
N ALA A 146 3.40 16.34 -5.90
CA ALA A 146 2.66 16.22 -7.15
C ALA A 146 3.51 16.25 -8.44
N PRO A 147 4.56 17.11 -8.57
CA PRO A 147 5.41 17.11 -9.77
C PRO A 147 6.56 16.09 -9.74
N TYR A 148 6.91 15.49 -8.58
CA TYR A 148 8.15 14.71 -8.43
C TYR A 148 7.94 13.23 -8.15
N GLY A 149 6.84 12.89 -7.50
CA GLY A 149 6.53 11.55 -7.01
C GLY A 149 6.20 11.53 -5.53
N GLU A 150 6.34 10.40 -4.91
CA GLU A 150 5.93 10.12 -3.54
C GLU A 150 7.10 9.57 -2.72
N ALA A 151 7.13 9.91 -1.43
CA ALA A 151 8.08 9.33 -0.46
C ALA A 151 7.34 9.02 0.83
N PHE A 152 7.48 7.80 1.34
CA PHE A 152 6.75 7.39 2.54
C PHE A 152 7.54 6.43 3.40
N TRP A 153 7.29 6.52 4.72
CA TRP A 153 7.96 5.77 5.76
C TRP A 153 6.93 4.91 6.48
N VAL A 154 7.17 3.60 6.46
CA VAL A 154 6.25 2.59 6.99
C VAL A 154 6.86 1.99 8.26
N PRO A 155 6.20 2.01 9.43
CA PRO A 155 6.62 1.20 10.57
C PRO A 155 6.70 -0.26 10.17
N TRP A 156 7.85 -0.89 10.40
CA TRP A 156 8.20 -2.20 9.87
C TRP A 156 8.78 -3.10 10.94
N TYR A 157 8.47 -4.39 10.90
CA TYR A 157 9.13 -5.39 11.71
C TYR A 157 10.10 -6.18 10.84
N SER A 158 11.40 -5.98 11.07
CA SER A 158 12.46 -6.51 10.22
C SER A 158 12.72 -8.00 10.48
N LYS A 159 13.35 -8.66 9.51
CA LYS A 159 13.77 -10.07 9.62
C LYS A 159 14.61 -10.36 10.89
N GLY A 160 15.32 -9.36 11.41
CA GLY A 160 16.08 -9.46 12.66
C GLY A 160 15.24 -9.45 13.93
N GLY A 161 13.91 -9.40 13.86
CA GLY A 161 13.02 -9.36 15.03
C GLY A 161 13.07 -8.02 15.76
N GLN A 162 13.20 -6.90 15.03
CA GLN A 162 13.26 -5.56 15.63
C GLN A 162 12.38 -4.57 14.88
N ALA A 163 11.84 -3.60 15.62
CA ALA A 163 11.13 -2.46 15.06
C ALA A 163 12.09 -1.64 14.17
N SER A 164 11.62 -1.27 13.01
CA SER A 164 12.38 -0.59 11.96
C SER A 164 11.45 0.25 11.09
N TRP A 165 11.98 0.93 10.08
CA TRP A 165 11.20 1.67 9.11
C TRP A 165 11.49 1.17 7.70
N GLY A 166 10.45 0.93 6.91
CA GLY A 166 10.53 0.76 5.48
C GLY A 166 10.46 2.14 4.80
N CYS A 167 11.55 2.58 4.20
CA CYS A 167 11.58 3.83 3.45
C CYS A 167 11.35 3.55 1.97
N LEU A 168 10.27 4.09 1.40
CA LEU A 168 9.90 3.92 0.00
C LEU A 168 9.91 5.26 -0.70
N VAL A 169 10.41 5.26 -1.94
CA VAL A 169 10.36 6.40 -2.86
C VAL A 169 9.81 5.91 -4.20
N GLU A 170 8.78 6.58 -4.67
CA GLU A 170 8.14 6.33 -5.95
C GLU A 170 8.34 7.56 -6.85
N ALA A 171 9.36 7.47 -7.68
CA ALA A 171 9.84 8.60 -8.47
C ALA A 171 9.13 8.70 -9.82
N LYS A 172 8.66 9.88 -10.18
CA LYS A 172 8.30 10.17 -11.57
C LYS A 172 9.56 10.20 -12.43
N ARG A 173 9.45 9.61 -13.63
CA ARG A 173 10.56 9.53 -14.59
C ARG A 173 11.18 10.90 -14.83
N ASP A 174 12.50 10.95 -14.85
CA ASP A 174 13.32 12.15 -15.10
C ASP A 174 13.07 13.29 -14.10
N GLY A 175 12.35 13.02 -13.01
CA GLY A 175 12.12 13.97 -11.93
C GLY A 175 13.25 13.97 -10.89
N PRO A 176 13.24 14.93 -9.96
CA PRO A 176 14.29 15.06 -8.94
C PRO A 176 14.32 13.90 -7.94
N PHE A 177 13.28 13.05 -7.89
CA PHE A 177 13.23 11.84 -7.07
C PHE A 177 13.80 10.61 -7.81
N ASP A 178 13.94 10.66 -9.14
CA ASP A 178 14.48 9.57 -9.96
C ASP A 178 16.01 9.48 -9.86
N ARG A 179 16.50 9.11 -8.67
CA ARG A 179 17.93 9.10 -8.29
C ARG A 179 18.47 7.70 -7.99
N PHE A 180 17.67 6.65 -8.15
CA PHE A 180 17.97 5.32 -7.60
C PHE A 180 18.37 4.27 -8.64
N ARG A 181 18.34 4.61 -9.93
CA ARG A 181 18.54 3.64 -11.03
C ARG A 181 19.91 2.97 -11.02
N ASP A 182 20.93 3.64 -10.53
CA ASP A 182 22.31 3.18 -10.46
C ASP A 182 22.71 2.61 -9.09
N CYS A 183 21.79 2.54 -8.13
CA CYS A 183 22.04 1.92 -6.83
C CYS A 183 22.27 0.41 -6.96
N LYS A 184 23.30 -0.08 -6.27
CA LYS A 184 23.71 -1.49 -6.29
C LYS A 184 23.79 -2.12 -4.91
N SER A 185 23.47 -1.36 -3.87
CA SER A 185 23.48 -1.82 -2.48
C SER A 185 22.42 -1.09 -1.65
N GLY A 186 22.04 -1.67 -0.51
CA GLY A 186 21.17 -1.00 0.45
C GLY A 186 21.79 0.28 0.98
N ALA A 187 23.11 0.34 1.11
CA ALA A 187 23.83 1.55 1.53
C ALA A 187 23.69 2.69 0.49
N ASP A 188 23.71 2.37 -0.82
CA ASP A 188 23.47 3.39 -1.86
C ASP A 188 22.03 3.93 -1.76
N VAL A 189 21.04 3.04 -1.62
CA VAL A 189 19.63 3.43 -1.51
C VAL A 189 19.42 4.28 -0.26
N LEU A 190 19.97 3.88 0.89
CA LEU A 190 19.86 4.66 2.13
C LEU A 190 20.49 6.05 1.99
N ARG A 191 21.70 6.14 1.47
CA ARG A 191 22.38 7.43 1.27
C ARG A 191 21.54 8.37 0.38
N ARG A 192 21.03 7.86 -0.75
CA ARG A 192 20.15 8.64 -1.66
C ARG A 192 18.84 9.04 -0.99
N THR A 193 18.28 8.17 -0.18
CA THR A 193 17.07 8.45 0.61
C THR A 193 17.33 9.55 1.63
N GLN A 194 18.44 9.50 2.37
CA GLN A 194 18.82 10.55 3.32
C GLN A 194 19.09 11.90 2.65
N GLU A 195 19.75 11.92 1.48
CA GLU A 195 19.94 13.12 0.66
C GLU A 195 18.59 13.73 0.24
N LEU A 196 17.66 12.89 -0.20
CA LEU A 196 16.32 13.30 -0.60
C LEU A 196 15.51 13.83 0.60
N ILE A 197 15.57 13.15 1.76
CA ILE A 197 14.92 13.62 2.99
C ILE A 197 15.48 14.99 3.38
N ARG A 198 16.79 15.13 3.45
CA ARG A 198 17.44 16.41 3.80
C ARG A 198 17.02 17.55 2.88
N GLU A 199 16.88 17.25 1.59
CA GLU A 199 16.59 18.25 0.58
C GLU A 199 15.10 18.63 0.50
N TYR A 200 14.18 17.66 0.62
CA TYR A 200 12.75 17.84 0.36
C TYR A 200 11.87 17.72 1.59
N MET A 201 12.31 16.99 2.61
CA MET A 201 11.56 16.68 3.83
C MET A 201 12.41 16.97 5.09
N PRO A 202 12.96 18.20 5.22
CA PRO A 202 13.90 18.52 6.29
C PRO A 202 13.36 18.26 7.70
N TRP A 203 12.05 18.26 7.89
CA TRP A 203 11.38 17.91 9.14
C TRP A 203 11.56 16.45 9.58
N ASP A 204 11.92 15.54 8.67
CA ASP A 204 12.22 14.15 8.96
C ASP A 204 13.72 13.84 9.00
N TYR A 205 14.58 14.80 8.63
CA TYR A 205 16.01 14.53 8.46
C TYR A 205 16.69 14.11 9.77
N GLU A 206 16.39 14.80 10.87
CA GLU A 206 16.98 14.47 12.18
C GLU A 206 16.60 13.05 12.63
N LEU A 207 15.38 12.59 12.29
CA LEU A 207 14.92 11.25 12.61
C LEU A 207 15.73 10.18 11.87
N PHE A 208 16.07 10.42 10.59
CA PHE A 208 16.69 9.42 9.72
C PHE A 208 18.22 9.59 9.53
N GLN A 209 18.84 10.62 10.08
CA GLN A 209 20.27 10.86 9.85
C GLN A 209 21.19 9.76 10.38
N GLY A 210 20.80 9.08 11.47
CA GLY A 210 21.53 7.96 12.08
C GLY A 210 21.06 6.57 11.61
N ALA A 211 20.19 6.50 10.60
CA ALA A 211 19.64 5.24 10.12
C ALA A 211 20.71 4.33 9.52
N GLU A 212 20.55 3.02 9.74
CA GLU A 212 21.37 1.96 9.14
C GLU A 212 20.47 0.98 8.41
N VAL A 213 20.98 0.33 7.36
CA VAL A 213 20.25 -0.73 6.65
C VAL A 213 20.05 -1.93 7.58
N CYS A 214 18.87 -2.53 7.60
CA CYS A 214 18.57 -3.65 8.48
C CYS A 214 19.43 -4.90 8.20
N ASP A 215 19.61 -5.24 6.93
CA ASP A 215 20.47 -6.35 6.46
C ASP A 215 20.83 -6.13 4.97
N GLU A 216 21.76 -6.93 4.46
CA GLU A 216 22.29 -6.81 3.09
C GLU A 216 21.23 -6.93 1.98
N ASN A 217 20.11 -7.61 2.24
CA ASN A 217 19.01 -7.84 1.31
C ASN A 217 17.75 -7.00 1.63
N ALA A 218 17.87 -6.05 2.57
CA ALA A 218 16.75 -5.21 3.02
C ALA A 218 16.55 -3.99 2.11
N TRP A 219 16.66 -4.16 0.81
CA TRP A 219 16.47 -3.08 -0.17
C TRP A 219 16.00 -3.62 -1.51
N LEU A 220 15.39 -2.74 -2.30
CA LEU A 220 14.90 -3.04 -3.64
C LEU A 220 14.89 -1.76 -4.46
N VAL A 221 15.29 -1.85 -5.75
CA VAL A 221 15.05 -0.81 -6.75
C VAL A 221 14.50 -1.44 -8.03
N GLY A 222 13.63 -0.74 -8.72
CA GLY A 222 13.03 -1.24 -9.95
C GLY A 222 11.77 -0.50 -10.35
N GLN A 223 11.03 -1.13 -11.22
CA GLN A 223 9.73 -0.62 -11.67
C GLN A 223 8.80 -1.80 -11.98
N LEU A 224 7.51 -1.56 -11.89
CA LEU A 224 6.51 -2.53 -12.29
C LEU A 224 5.39 -1.85 -13.07
N THR A 225 4.79 -2.57 -13.99
CA THR A 225 3.52 -2.18 -14.61
C THR A 225 2.41 -2.87 -13.84
N PRO A 226 1.45 -2.14 -13.25
CA PRO A 226 0.25 -2.75 -12.69
C PRO A 226 -0.52 -3.49 -13.78
N GLU A 227 -0.94 -4.72 -13.51
CA GLU A 227 -1.58 -5.56 -14.51
C GLU A 227 -2.69 -6.42 -13.91
N VAL A 228 -3.75 -6.61 -14.69
CA VAL A 228 -4.76 -7.65 -14.48
C VAL A 228 -4.61 -8.67 -15.60
N ARG A 229 -4.70 -9.96 -15.27
CA ARG A 229 -4.51 -11.06 -16.23
C ARG A 229 -5.71 -11.99 -16.24
N ASP A 230 -5.95 -12.65 -17.38
CA ASP A 230 -6.82 -13.84 -17.38
C ASP A 230 -6.19 -14.88 -16.45
N VAL A 231 -6.97 -15.34 -15.49
CA VAL A 231 -6.46 -16.23 -14.45
C VAL A 231 -6.27 -17.67 -14.91
N VAL A 232 -6.65 -18.00 -16.14
CA VAL A 232 -6.51 -19.34 -16.69
C VAL A 232 -5.27 -19.47 -17.57
N GLY A 233 -4.30 -20.26 -17.11
CA GLY A 233 -3.17 -20.70 -17.92
C GLY A 233 -3.43 -22.10 -18.50
N THR A 234 -3.09 -22.30 -19.78
CA THR A 234 -3.17 -23.61 -20.43
C THR A 234 -1.76 -24.17 -20.63
N LEU A 235 -1.54 -25.35 -20.12
CA LEU A 235 -0.26 -26.07 -20.17
C LEU A 235 -0.14 -26.95 -21.44
N PRO A 236 1.07 -27.39 -21.83
CA PRO A 236 1.27 -28.26 -23.01
C PRO A 236 0.46 -29.55 -22.99
N SER A 237 0.20 -30.12 -21.83
CA SER A 237 -0.67 -31.30 -21.65
C SER A 237 -2.16 -31.03 -21.89
N GLY A 238 -2.56 -29.77 -22.06
CA GLY A 238 -3.95 -29.33 -22.10
C GLY A 238 -4.58 -29.13 -20.70
N ARG A 239 -3.84 -29.35 -19.62
CA ARG A 239 -4.29 -29.04 -18.27
C ARG A 239 -4.36 -27.54 -18.06
N HIS A 240 -5.20 -27.11 -17.13
CA HIS A 240 -5.37 -25.71 -16.75
C HIS A 240 -4.84 -25.45 -15.35
N VAL A 241 -4.27 -24.27 -15.16
CA VAL A 241 -3.80 -23.75 -13.89
C VAL A 241 -4.41 -22.37 -13.64
N MET A 242 -4.59 -22.00 -12.36
CA MET A 242 -5.22 -20.73 -12.00
C MET A 242 -4.19 -19.78 -11.38
N ALA A 243 -4.06 -18.57 -11.93
CA ALA A 243 -3.27 -17.50 -11.34
C ALA A 243 -3.92 -16.92 -10.09
N ILE A 244 -3.11 -16.63 -9.07
CA ILE A 244 -3.51 -15.91 -7.86
C ILE A 244 -2.45 -14.86 -7.46
N GLY A 245 -2.82 -13.95 -6.55
CA GLY A 245 -1.93 -12.89 -6.07
C GLY A 245 -1.43 -12.00 -7.21
N ASP A 246 -0.19 -11.58 -7.15
CA ASP A 246 0.44 -10.69 -8.15
C ASP A 246 0.53 -11.32 -9.55
N THR A 247 0.41 -12.64 -9.68
CA THR A 247 0.33 -13.30 -10.99
C THR A 247 -0.97 -12.97 -11.70
N ALA A 248 -2.07 -12.85 -10.96
CA ALA A 248 -3.40 -12.51 -11.48
C ALA A 248 -3.66 -11.00 -11.49
N HIS A 249 -3.27 -10.31 -10.43
CA HIS A 249 -3.53 -8.88 -10.24
C HIS A 249 -2.40 -8.22 -9.47
N SER A 250 -1.47 -7.61 -10.18
CA SER A 250 -0.39 -6.81 -9.59
C SER A 250 -0.78 -5.34 -9.51
N LEU A 251 -0.51 -4.71 -8.37
CA LEU A 251 -0.85 -3.33 -8.06
C LEU A 251 0.42 -2.47 -7.98
N ASP A 252 0.27 -1.17 -8.27
CA ASP A 252 1.27 -0.19 -7.87
C ASP A 252 1.41 -0.18 -6.34
N PRO A 253 2.63 -0.12 -5.77
CA PRO A 253 2.83 -0.22 -4.33
C PRO A 253 2.37 0.99 -3.52
N ILE A 254 1.95 2.09 -4.16
CA ILE A 254 1.55 3.35 -3.50
C ILE A 254 0.58 3.17 -2.33
N GLY A 255 -0.35 2.25 -2.43
CA GLY A 255 -1.33 1.96 -1.39
C GLY A 255 -0.88 0.90 -0.38
N GLY A 256 0.28 0.26 -0.57
CA GLY A 256 0.73 -0.88 0.26
C GLY A 256 -0.21 -2.08 0.21
N GLN A 257 -0.95 -2.26 -0.89
CA GLN A 257 -2.09 -3.17 -0.96
C GLN A 257 -1.81 -4.53 -1.63
N GLY A 258 -0.61 -4.75 -2.18
CA GLY A 258 -0.31 -5.98 -2.92
C GLY A 258 -0.56 -7.25 -2.11
N ALA A 259 0.05 -7.37 -0.92
CA ALA A 259 -0.14 -8.51 -0.03
C ALA A 259 -1.59 -8.63 0.47
N ASN A 260 -2.20 -7.50 0.86
CA ASN A 260 -3.61 -7.46 1.27
C ASN A 260 -4.55 -7.96 0.17
N ASN A 261 -4.29 -7.56 -1.07
CA ASN A 261 -5.07 -7.98 -2.24
C ASN A 261 -4.91 -9.48 -2.51
N GLY A 262 -3.69 -10.01 -2.38
CA GLY A 262 -3.38 -11.43 -2.45
C GLY A 262 -4.16 -12.23 -1.39
N ASN A 263 -4.12 -11.81 -0.13
CA ASN A 263 -4.86 -12.47 0.96
C ASN A 263 -6.38 -12.46 0.74
N LYS A 264 -6.94 -11.33 0.26
CA LYS A 264 -8.35 -11.23 -0.10
C LYS A 264 -8.72 -12.19 -1.23
N MET A 265 -7.84 -12.32 -2.24
CA MET A 265 -8.05 -13.27 -3.35
C MET A 265 -8.00 -14.70 -2.87
N VAL A 266 -7.01 -15.07 -2.04
CA VAL A 266 -6.90 -16.41 -1.45
C VAL A 266 -8.16 -16.77 -0.67
N ARG A 267 -8.71 -15.85 0.12
CA ARG A 267 -9.96 -16.09 0.86
C ARG A 267 -11.12 -16.44 -0.09
N VAL A 268 -11.31 -15.67 -1.16
CA VAL A 268 -12.36 -15.94 -2.15
C VAL A 268 -12.14 -17.28 -2.85
N VAL A 269 -10.89 -17.61 -3.19
CA VAL A 269 -10.54 -18.89 -3.84
C VAL A 269 -10.83 -20.06 -2.90
N VAL A 270 -10.42 -19.99 -1.63
CA VAL A 270 -10.69 -21.04 -0.64
C VAL A 270 -12.18 -21.23 -0.41
N ASP A 271 -12.94 -20.16 -0.21
CA ASP A 271 -14.40 -20.24 -0.08
C ASP A 271 -15.03 -20.89 -1.31
N SER A 272 -14.56 -20.54 -2.52
CA SER A 272 -15.06 -21.10 -3.78
C SER A 272 -14.68 -22.57 -3.98
N ILE A 273 -13.51 -23.01 -3.46
CA ILE A 273 -13.10 -24.43 -3.45
C ILE A 273 -14.08 -25.24 -2.56
N VAL A 274 -14.32 -24.75 -1.34
CA VAL A 274 -15.25 -25.42 -0.40
C VAL A 274 -16.66 -25.51 -0.99
N GLU A 275 -17.16 -24.42 -1.60
CA GLU A 275 -18.48 -24.40 -2.25
C GLU A 275 -18.56 -25.30 -3.51
N ARG A 276 -17.39 -25.64 -4.11
CA ARG A 276 -17.34 -26.48 -5.32
C ARG A 276 -17.63 -27.95 -5.05
N GLU A 277 -17.34 -28.42 -3.84
CA GLU A 277 -17.45 -29.83 -3.47
C GLU A 277 -16.66 -30.75 -4.44
N ASP A 278 -17.21 -31.86 -4.87
CA ASP A 278 -16.57 -32.86 -5.75
C ASP A 278 -16.61 -32.49 -7.26
N ARG A 279 -17.06 -31.29 -7.61
CA ARG A 279 -17.15 -30.85 -9.02
C ARG A 279 -15.76 -30.41 -9.54
N PRO A 280 -15.45 -30.68 -10.82
CA PRO A 280 -14.15 -30.31 -11.42
C PRO A 280 -13.87 -28.82 -11.36
N PHE A 281 -12.59 -28.46 -11.16
CA PHE A 281 -12.08 -27.08 -11.21
C PHE A 281 -11.73 -26.70 -12.66
N ASP A 282 -12.77 -26.48 -13.47
CA ASP A 282 -12.60 -26.15 -14.90
C ASP A 282 -12.33 -24.64 -15.13
N PRO A 283 -11.91 -24.23 -16.35
CA PRO A 283 -11.63 -22.84 -16.68
C PRO A 283 -12.82 -21.88 -16.42
N THR A 284 -14.04 -22.34 -16.56
CA THR A 284 -15.24 -21.54 -16.28
C THR A 284 -15.34 -21.21 -14.81
N TRP A 285 -15.10 -22.21 -13.94
CA TRP A 285 -15.06 -22.00 -12.49
C TRP A 285 -13.90 -21.07 -12.09
N MET A 286 -12.70 -21.23 -12.67
CA MET A 286 -11.54 -20.39 -12.37
C MET A 286 -11.84 -18.91 -12.66
N ARG A 287 -12.42 -18.62 -13.84
CA ARG A 287 -12.79 -17.23 -14.18
C ARG A 287 -13.93 -16.72 -13.31
N ALA A 288 -14.97 -17.50 -13.05
CA ALA A 288 -16.06 -17.11 -12.16
C ALA A 288 -15.56 -16.80 -10.73
N THR A 289 -14.60 -17.55 -10.22
CA THR A 289 -13.96 -17.31 -8.92
C THR A 289 -13.21 -15.97 -8.92
N PHE A 290 -12.45 -15.68 -9.97
CA PHE A 290 -11.78 -14.37 -10.11
C PHE A 290 -12.77 -13.23 -10.29
N ASP A 291 -13.84 -13.39 -11.05
CA ASP A 291 -14.90 -12.40 -11.22
C ASP A 291 -15.56 -12.07 -9.87
N ARG A 292 -15.82 -13.08 -9.03
CA ARG A 292 -16.32 -12.91 -7.66
C ARG A 292 -15.36 -12.09 -6.79
N PHE A 293 -14.04 -12.32 -6.91
CA PHE A 293 -13.02 -11.51 -6.25
C PHE A 293 -13.02 -10.10 -6.80
N TRP A 294 -12.97 -9.92 -8.11
CA TRP A 294 -12.95 -8.63 -8.78
C TRP A 294 -14.13 -7.75 -8.40
N ASP A 295 -15.34 -8.25 -8.45
CA ASP A 295 -16.55 -7.50 -8.11
C ASP A 295 -16.55 -6.96 -6.67
N ARG A 296 -15.92 -7.69 -5.75
CA ARG A 296 -15.80 -7.29 -4.35
C ARG A 296 -14.67 -6.30 -4.11
N HIS A 297 -13.55 -6.44 -4.81
CA HIS A 297 -12.29 -5.81 -4.46
C HIS A 297 -11.70 -4.86 -5.52
N ARG A 298 -12.31 -4.70 -6.70
CA ARG A 298 -11.83 -3.81 -7.78
C ARG A 298 -11.61 -2.34 -7.37
N TRP A 299 -12.25 -1.89 -6.30
CA TRP A 299 -12.08 -0.54 -5.77
C TRP A 299 -10.64 -0.23 -5.36
N ILE A 300 -9.81 -1.25 -5.13
CA ILE A 300 -8.40 -1.07 -4.83
C ILE A 300 -7.63 -0.47 -6.01
N GLU A 301 -7.97 -0.87 -7.24
CA GLU A 301 -7.39 -0.31 -8.45
C GLU A 301 -7.69 1.20 -8.55
N THR A 302 -8.96 1.57 -8.39
CA THR A 302 -9.38 2.98 -8.43
C THR A 302 -8.73 3.79 -7.30
N PHE A 303 -8.62 3.22 -6.11
CA PHE A 303 -7.97 3.88 -4.97
C PHE A 303 -6.49 4.15 -5.24
N ASN A 304 -5.73 3.14 -5.69
CA ASN A 304 -4.32 3.31 -6.04
C ASN A 304 -4.12 4.36 -7.13
N ASN A 305 -4.90 4.31 -8.21
CA ASN A 305 -4.83 5.32 -9.27
C ASN A 305 -5.15 6.72 -8.73
N THR A 306 -6.12 6.85 -7.82
CA THR A 306 -6.43 8.13 -7.17
C THR A 306 -5.26 8.71 -6.37
N LEU A 307 -4.43 7.84 -5.74
CA LEU A 307 -3.23 8.29 -5.02
C LEU A 307 -2.11 8.74 -5.97
N LEU A 308 -2.02 8.18 -7.17
CA LEU A 308 -0.99 8.50 -8.17
C LEU A 308 -1.33 9.69 -9.06
N GLU A 309 -2.61 10.06 -9.12
CA GLU A 309 -3.12 11.13 -9.96
C GLU A 309 -3.22 12.47 -9.23
N PRO A 310 -3.31 13.59 -9.96
CA PRO A 310 -3.62 14.88 -9.36
C PRO A 310 -4.98 14.85 -8.67
N LEU A 311 -5.08 15.47 -7.49
CA LEU A 311 -6.33 15.59 -6.74
C LEU A 311 -7.47 16.16 -7.60
N THR A 312 -8.57 15.46 -7.66
CA THR A 312 -9.82 15.93 -8.28
C THR A 312 -10.38 17.16 -7.54
N PRO A 313 -11.25 17.96 -8.14
CA PRO A 313 -11.93 19.05 -7.42
C PRO A 313 -12.72 18.56 -6.19
N ALA A 314 -13.35 17.39 -6.26
CA ALA A 314 -14.07 16.76 -5.15
C ALA A 314 -13.10 16.35 -4.03
N GLY A 315 -12.01 15.66 -4.38
CA GLY A 315 -10.95 15.28 -3.43
C GLY A 315 -10.31 16.49 -2.75
N ARG A 316 -10.04 17.56 -3.49
CA ARG A 316 -9.55 18.83 -2.91
C ARG A 316 -10.54 19.43 -1.90
N GLN A 317 -11.83 19.41 -2.20
CA GLN A 317 -12.84 19.91 -1.28
C GLN A 317 -12.86 19.12 0.03
N ILE A 318 -12.80 17.79 -0.03
CA ILE A 318 -12.72 16.90 1.15
C ILE A 318 -11.46 17.22 1.96
N LEU A 319 -10.28 17.21 1.32
CA LEU A 319 -8.99 17.41 2.00
C LEU A 319 -8.86 18.80 2.64
N ILE A 320 -9.38 19.85 2.02
CA ILE A 320 -9.36 21.19 2.60
C ILE A 320 -10.31 21.26 3.79
N SER A 321 -11.49 20.64 3.71
CA SER A 321 -12.49 20.66 4.79
C SER A 321 -12.03 19.97 6.07
N GLN A 322 -11.19 18.94 5.98
CA GLN A 322 -10.63 18.21 7.12
C GLN A 322 -9.41 18.91 7.76
N TYR A 323 -8.93 20.00 7.22
CA TYR A 323 -7.70 20.64 7.70
C TYR A 323 -7.76 20.98 9.20
N GLY A 324 -6.80 20.43 9.94
CA GLY A 324 -6.72 20.52 11.40
C GLY A 324 -7.04 19.20 12.12
N SER A 325 -7.15 18.07 11.39
CA SER A 325 -7.08 16.75 12.03
C SER A 325 -5.70 16.53 12.65
N ASP A 326 -5.63 15.92 13.83
CA ASP A 326 -4.40 15.74 14.63
C ASP A 326 -4.22 14.32 15.16
N ALA A 327 -5.16 13.42 14.86
CA ALA A 327 -5.19 12.02 15.29
C ALA A 327 -5.07 11.82 16.83
N ARG A 328 -5.38 12.83 17.66
CA ARG A 328 -5.36 12.67 19.11
C ARG A 328 -6.41 11.67 19.56
N PRO A 329 -6.10 10.82 20.55
CA PRO A 329 -7.10 9.95 21.14
C PRO A 329 -8.31 10.76 21.66
N GLY A 330 -9.53 10.31 21.31
CA GLY A 330 -10.76 10.98 21.70
C GLY A 330 -11.11 12.25 20.90
N ASN A 331 -10.36 12.59 19.86
CA ASN A 331 -10.75 13.68 18.96
C ASN A 331 -11.86 13.24 18.00
N ASP A 332 -13.10 13.58 18.35
CA ASP A 332 -14.32 13.31 17.55
C ASP A 332 -14.77 14.50 16.69
N SER A 333 -13.88 15.48 16.46
CA SER A 333 -14.21 16.62 15.63
C SER A 333 -14.61 16.18 14.20
N PRO A 334 -15.48 16.97 13.52
CA PRO A 334 -15.84 16.69 12.13
C PRO A 334 -14.62 16.56 11.20
N GLN A 335 -13.56 17.35 11.44
CA GLN A 335 -12.29 17.26 10.70
C GLN A 335 -11.65 15.89 10.88
N GLN A 336 -11.58 15.42 12.13
CA GLN A 336 -10.97 14.12 12.44
C GLN A 336 -11.79 12.96 11.85
N LYS A 337 -13.11 13.03 11.91
CA LYS A 337 -13.98 12.00 11.31
C LYS A 337 -13.74 11.86 9.80
N ILE A 338 -13.66 12.96 9.06
CA ILE A 338 -13.34 12.92 7.63
C ILE A 338 -11.93 12.38 7.38
N ALA A 339 -10.95 12.79 8.18
CA ALA A 339 -9.58 12.30 8.07
C ALA A 339 -9.51 10.77 8.29
N ASN A 340 -10.17 10.27 9.34
CA ASN A 340 -10.23 8.84 9.63
C ASN A 340 -10.91 8.07 8.49
N MET A 341 -12.06 8.54 7.99
CA MET A 341 -12.74 7.91 6.85
C MET A 341 -11.86 7.86 5.59
N PHE A 342 -11.06 8.91 5.34
CA PHE A 342 -10.10 8.90 4.23
C PHE A 342 -9.03 7.82 4.44
N ILE A 343 -8.51 7.67 5.65
CA ILE A 343 -7.47 6.69 5.95
C ILE A 343 -8.04 5.27 5.96
N ASP A 344 -9.27 5.06 6.38
CA ASP A 344 -9.91 3.73 6.32
C ASP A 344 -10.10 3.19 4.87
N ASN A 345 -9.90 4.01 3.83
CA ASN A 345 -9.78 3.51 2.45
C ASN A 345 -8.61 2.52 2.25
N PHE A 346 -7.56 2.60 3.07
CA PHE A 346 -6.49 1.61 3.05
C PHE A 346 -6.98 0.23 3.52
N ASN A 347 -8.02 0.21 4.36
CA ASN A 347 -8.68 -1.01 4.82
C ASN A 347 -9.85 -1.42 3.92
N ASP A 348 -10.74 -0.47 3.58
CA ASP A 348 -11.84 -0.64 2.63
C ASP A 348 -11.86 0.50 1.61
N PRO A 349 -11.24 0.31 0.43
CA PRO A 349 -11.13 1.35 -0.60
C PRO A 349 -12.46 1.90 -1.11
N LYS A 350 -13.56 1.19 -0.90
CA LYS A 350 -14.89 1.58 -1.37
C LYS A 350 -15.46 2.78 -0.60
N LEU A 351 -15.09 2.96 0.67
CA LEU A 351 -15.72 3.92 1.58
C LEU A 351 -15.72 5.36 1.06
N MET A 352 -14.57 5.84 0.58
CA MET A 352 -14.41 7.24 0.19
C MET A 352 -13.97 7.43 -1.27
N THR A 353 -13.46 6.39 -1.93
CA THR A 353 -12.93 6.50 -3.31
C THR A 353 -13.97 7.10 -4.26
N ALA A 354 -15.22 6.68 -4.16
CA ALA A 354 -16.30 7.23 -4.98
C ALA A 354 -16.49 8.74 -4.76
N ALA A 355 -16.39 9.21 -3.50
CA ALA A 355 -16.56 10.63 -3.17
C ALA A 355 -15.41 11.51 -3.73
N PHE A 356 -14.23 10.95 -3.98
CA PHE A 356 -13.14 11.67 -4.64
C PHE A 356 -13.42 11.97 -6.11
N HIS A 357 -14.27 11.19 -6.75
CA HIS A 357 -14.61 11.33 -8.17
C HIS A 357 -16.01 11.93 -8.39
N ASP A 358 -16.86 11.96 -7.37
CA ASP A 358 -18.24 12.50 -7.44
C ASP A 358 -18.42 13.70 -6.52
N LYS A 359 -18.71 14.86 -7.12
CA LYS A 359 -18.93 16.13 -6.40
C LYS A 359 -20.14 16.07 -5.45
N GLY A 360 -21.19 15.36 -5.83
CA GLY A 360 -22.42 15.24 -5.03
C GLY A 360 -22.15 14.42 -3.76
N LEU A 361 -21.48 13.29 -3.91
CA LEU A 361 -21.04 12.44 -2.79
C LEU A 361 -20.06 13.17 -1.87
N ALA A 362 -19.10 13.90 -2.42
CA ALA A 362 -18.17 14.71 -1.63
C ALA A 362 -18.89 15.76 -0.80
N GLN A 363 -19.86 16.48 -1.39
CA GLN A 363 -20.66 17.48 -0.69
C GLN A 363 -21.57 16.87 0.38
N GLN A 364 -22.13 15.70 0.11
CA GLN A 364 -22.93 14.97 1.08
C GLN A 364 -22.08 14.59 2.29
N LEU A 365 -20.93 13.96 2.09
CA LEU A 365 -19.99 13.56 3.13
C LEU A 365 -19.58 14.75 4.02
N ILE A 366 -19.25 15.89 3.42
CA ILE A 366 -18.89 17.10 4.16
C ILE A 366 -20.10 17.64 4.92
N ARG A 367 -21.29 17.63 4.34
CA ARG A 367 -22.52 18.09 5.00
C ARG A 367 -22.89 17.22 6.18
N ASP A 368 -22.76 15.92 6.05
CA ASP A 368 -23.07 14.94 7.12
C ASP A 368 -22.12 15.13 8.32
N ALA A 369 -20.84 15.44 8.05
CA ALA A 369 -19.86 15.70 9.10
C ALA A 369 -19.99 17.07 9.76
N PHE A 370 -20.28 18.14 8.99
CA PHE A 370 -20.18 19.52 9.44
C PHE A 370 -21.53 20.27 9.50
N GLY A 371 -22.61 19.71 9.00
CA GLY A 371 -23.89 20.42 8.80
C GLY A 371 -23.85 21.46 7.67
N SER A 372 -22.70 21.65 7.00
CA SER A 372 -22.49 22.65 5.95
C SER A 372 -21.37 22.20 5.01
N THR A 373 -21.46 22.56 3.73
CA THR A 373 -20.40 22.30 2.74
C THR A 373 -19.46 23.48 2.55
N ARG A 374 -19.92 24.71 2.78
CA ARG A 374 -19.17 25.95 2.50
C ARG A 374 -18.23 26.34 3.63
N MET A 375 -18.74 26.35 4.86
CA MET A 375 -18.00 26.84 6.03
C MET A 375 -16.73 26.03 6.32
N PRO A 376 -16.74 24.67 6.28
CA PRO A 376 -15.52 23.88 6.49
C PRO A 376 -14.45 24.18 5.45
N PHE A 377 -14.85 24.28 4.17
CA PHE A 377 -13.95 24.59 3.07
C PHE A 377 -13.32 26.00 3.22
N ILE A 378 -14.11 27.03 3.52
CA ILE A 378 -13.60 28.40 3.73
C ILE A 378 -12.65 28.43 4.94
N SER A 379 -13.04 27.82 6.05
CA SER A 379 -12.19 27.73 7.26
C SER A 379 -10.86 27.03 6.97
N GLY A 380 -10.89 25.87 6.29
CA GLY A 380 -9.70 25.14 5.89
C GLY A 380 -8.81 25.97 4.96
N ALA A 381 -9.38 26.58 3.93
CA ALA A 381 -8.64 27.42 2.98
C ALA A 381 -7.96 28.62 3.67
N LEU A 382 -8.64 29.29 4.61
CA LEU A 382 -8.05 30.39 5.41
C LEU A 382 -6.88 29.91 6.28
N LYS A 383 -7.02 28.74 6.93
CA LYS A 383 -5.93 28.15 7.73
C LYS A 383 -4.72 27.82 6.85
N ILE A 384 -4.93 27.22 5.68
CA ILE A 384 -3.88 26.93 4.69
C ILE A 384 -3.18 28.23 4.27
N ALA A 385 -3.94 29.26 3.90
CA ALA A 385 -3.39 30.56 3.48
C ALA A 385 -2.53 31.20 4.60
N ARG A 386 -2.97 31.13 5.86
CA ARG A 386 -2.20 31.60 7.02
C ARG A 386 -0.92 30.81 7.21
N GLY A 387 -0.98 29.48 7.07
CA GLY A 387 0.20 28.61 7.14
C GLY A 387 1.23 28.97 6.08
N GLN A 388 0.81 29.16 4.84
CA GLN A 388 1.69 29.56 3.73
C GLN A 388 2.30 30.96 3.94
N LEU A 389 1.54 31.90 4.49
CA LEU A 389 2.08 33.22 4.81
C LEU A 389 3.19 33.15 5.90
N ARG A 390 2.99 32.34 6.94
CA ARG A 390 4.01 32.08 7.95
C ARG A 390 5.30 31.49 7.36
N GLN A 391 5.17 30.52 6.46
CA GLN A 391 6.31 29.93 5.75
C GLN A 391 7.07 30.95 4.90
N ARG A 392 6.37 31.86 4.21
CA ARG A 392 6.99 32.94 3.43
C ARG A 392 7.71 33.98 4.29
N LEU A 393 7.28 34.16 5.53
CA LEU A 393 7.90 35.09 6.50
C LEU A 393 9.10 34.47 7.25
N GLY A 394 9.63 33.33 6.75
CA GLY A 394 10.84 32.71 7.31
C GLY A 394 10.67 32.11 8.71
N ARG A 395 9.44 32.01 9.22
CA ARG A 395 9.20 31.20 10.40
C ARG A 395 9.38 29.75 9.97
N PRO A 396 10.27 28.99 10.66
CA PRO A 396 10.37 27.57 10.33
C PRO A 396 8.94 27.03 10.34
N ALA A 397 8.56 26.38 9.24
CA ALA A 397 7.38 25.54 9.28
C ALA A 397 7.67 24.60 10.44
N GLY A 398 6.99 24.77 11.55
CA GLY A 398 6.90 23.74 12.57
C GLY A 398 6.57 22.45 11.83
N HIS A 399 6.85 21.31 12.40
CA HIS A 399 6.49 20.06 11.76
C HIS A 399 5.08 20.23 11.18
N PRO A 400 4.83 19.95 9.88
CA PRO A 400 3.50 20.13 9.31
C PRO A 400 2.51 19.31 10.14
N GLY A 401 1.57 19.97 10.83
CA GLY A 401 0.64 19.33 11.75
C GLY A 401 0.75 19.78 13.21
N THR A 402 1.72 20.67 13.55
CA THR A 402 1.79 21.32 14.86
C THR A 402 1.31 22.77 14.83
#